data_1e55b9ab49b925b14da1a79515ee31ee
#
_entry.id   1e55b9ab49b925b14da1a79515ee31ee
#
_cell.length_a   1.000
_cell.length_b   1.000
_cell.length_c   1.000
_cell.angle_alpha   90.00
_cell.angle_beta   90.00
_cell.angle_gamma   90.00
#
_symmetry.space_group_name_H-M   'P 1'
#
loop_
_entity.id
_entity.type
_entity.pdbx_description
1 polymer ?
#
loop_
_entity_poly.entity_id
_entity_poly.type
_entity_poly.pdbx_seq_one_letter_code
_entity_poly.pdbx_strand_id
1 'polypeptide(L)'
;IHILFDNHIHESTGGQPTPSRQIKIENIAKESNYKIFSVSTKKQLKAVFEKTKQKKGPILISVKITRGKNVNKRIALAPIEIKTRFMKSISK
;
A
#
# COMPACT_ATOMS: atom_id res chain seq x y z
N ILE A 1 7.54 7.62 -5.57
CA ILE A 1 6.16 7.68 -5.02
C ILE A 1 5.96 6.48 -4.11
N HIS A 2 5.51 6.73 -2.89
CA HIS A 2 5.12 5.73 -1.93
C HIS A 2 3.60 5.75 -1.80
N ILE A 3 2.94 4.63 -2.04
CA ILE A 3 1.49 4.50 -1.92
C ILE A 3 1.21 3.63 -0.69
N LEU A 4 0.46 4.20 0.25
CA LEU A 4 0.09 3.54 1.48
C LEU A 4 -1.42 3.26 1.48
N PHE A 5 -1.80 1.99 1.46
CA PHE A 5 -3.18 1.56 1.68
C PHE A 5 -3.40 1.31 3.17
N ASP A 6 -4.26 2.09 3.81
CA ASP A 6 -4.50 2.00 5.24
C ASP A 6 -5.98 1.74 5.53
N ASN A 7 -6.26 0.56 6.07
CA ASN A 7 -7.59 0.15 6.55
C ASN A 7 -7.68 0.14 8.09
N HIS A 8 -6.65 0.62 8.78
CA HIS A 8 -6.54 0.71 10.24
C HIS A 8 -6.59 -0.64 10.99
N ILE A 9 -6.47 -1.75 10.30
CA ILE A 9 -6.48 -3.10 10.89
C ILE A 9 -5.46 -4.03 10.25
N HIS A 10 -5.12 -5.08 10.96
CA HIS A 10 -4.32 -6.18 10.45
C HIS A 10 -5.24 -7.39 10.19
N GLU A 11 -5.75 -7.53 8.97
CA GLU A 11 -6.80 -8.50 8.64
C GLU A 11 -6.35 -9.96 8.74
N SER A 12 -5.13 -10.25 8.34
CA SER A 12 -4.62 -11.62 8.26
C SER A 12 -4.49 -12.33 9.61
N THR A 13 -4.47 -11.59 10.70
CA THR A 13 -4.30 -12.13 12.07
C THR A 13 -5.52 -11.94 12.97
N GLY A 14 -6.66 -11.51 12.43
CA GLY A 14 -7.91 -11.39 13.15
C GLY A 14 -8.50 -9.98 13.25
N GLY A 15 -7.96 -9.03 12.51
CA GLY A 15 -8.52 -7.67 12.44
C GLY A 15 -8.14 -6.78 13.62
N GLN A 16 -6.97 -7.00 14.21
CA GLN A 16 -6.45 -6.14 15.27
C GLN A 16 -6.26 -4.71 14.76
N PRO A 17 -6.52 -3.68 15.60
CA PRO A 17 -6.25 -2.30 15.24
C PRO A 17 -4.75 -2.07 15.03
N THR A 18 -4.42 -1.30 14.02
CA THR A 18 -3.06 -0.85 13.77
C THR A 18 -2.77 0.48 14.46
N PRO A 19 -1.50 0.84 14.70
CA PRO A 19 -1.13 2.15 15.25
C PRO A 19 -1.64 3.34 14.43
N SER A 20 -1.98 3.14 13.15
CA SER A 20 -2.53 4.20 12.28
C SER A 20 -3.86 4.80 12.76
N ARG A 21 -4.55 4.16 13.72
CA ARG A 21 -5.70 4.74 14.41
C ARG A 21 -5.33 5.87 15.37
N GLN A 22 -4.13 5.83 15.91
CA GLN A 22 -3.64 6.80 16.90
C GLN A 22 -2.58 7.72 16.31
N ILE A 23 -1.77 7.21 15.40
CA ILE A 23 -0.66 7.93 14.77
C ILE A 23 -1.01 8.22 13.32
N LYS A 24 -0.88 9.48 12.92
CA LYS A 24 -1.02 9.87 11.52
C LYS A 24 0.30 9.64 10.80
N ILE A 25 0.36 8.60 9.99
CA ILE A 25 1.56 8.25 9.20
C ILE A 25 1.93 9.40 8.26
N GLU A 26 0.94 10.12 7.76
CA GLU A 26 1.12 11.31 6.93
C GLU A 26 1.96 12.40 7.62
N ASN A 27 1.79 12.58 8.92
CA ASN A 27 2.57 13.57 9.68
C ASN A 27 4.03 13.14 9.82
N ILE A 28 4.30 11.86 10.02
CA ILE A 28 5.66 11.32 10.06
C ILE A 28 6.35 11.53 8.71
N ALA A 29 5.67 11.21 7.64
CA ALA A 29 6.18 11.41 6.29
C ALA A 29 6.42 12.90 5.97
N LYS A 30 5.53 13.79 6.43
CA LYS A 30 5.69 15.23 6.28
C LYS A 30 6.96 15.73 6.96
N GLU A 31 7.23 15.30 8.19
CA GLU A 31 8.47 15.64 8.91
C GLU A 31 9.71 15.06 8.22
N SER A 32 9.55 14.02 7.43
CA SER A 32 10.62 13.46 6.58
C SER A 32 10.70 14.09 5.18
N ASN A 33 10.14 15.28 5.01
CA ASN A 33 10.13 16.05 3.76
C ASN A 33 9.35 15.41 2.60
N TYR A 34 8.42 14.52 2.88
CA TYR A 34 7.50 14.00 1.87
C TYR A 34 6.44 15.03 1.50
N LYS A 35 6.08 15.08 0.24
CA LYS A 35 4.85 15.71 -0.23
C LYS A 35 3.70 14.74 -0.01
N ILE A 36 2.65 15.18 0.67
CA ILE A 36 1.57 14.30 1.14
C ILE A 36 0.29 14.54 0.34
N PHE A 37 -0.33 13.44 -0.08
CA PHE A 37 -1.68 13.43 -0.65
C PHE A 37 -2.50 12.38 0.09
N SER A 38 -3.68 12.75 0.56
CA SER A 38 -4.63 11.82 1.19
C SER A 38 -5.84 11.65 0.30
N VAL A 39 -6.19 10.42 0.00
CA VAL A 39 -7.33 10.06 -0.87
C VAL A 39 -8.14 8.92 -0.29
N SER A 40 -9.42 8.87 -0.62
CA SER A 40 -10.33 7.81 -0.17
C SER A 40 -11.19 7.23 -1.30
N THR A 41 -11.11 7.77 -2.50
CA THR A 41 -11.86 7.29 -3.67
C THR A 41 -10.95 7.01 -4.86
N LYS A 42 -11.39 6.16 -5.77
CA LYS A 42 -10.67 5.89 -7.03
C LYS A 42 -10.48 7.15 -7.86
N LYS A 43 -11.49 8.02 -7.90
CA LYS A 43 -11.45 9.28 -8.65
C LYS A 43 -10.36 10.21 -8.09
N GLN A 44 -10.29 10.35 -6.77
CA GLN A 44 -9.25 11.14 -6.11
C GLN A 44 -7.86 10.57 -6.35
N LEU A 45 -7.71 9.24 -6.25
CA LEU A 45 -6.43 8.58 -6.49
C LEU A 45 -5.94 8.82 -7.92
N LYS A 46 -6.82 8.68 -8.90
CA LYS A 46 -6.49 8.96 -10.31
C LYS A 46 -6.06 10.41 -10.52
N ALA A 47 -6.79 11.36 -9.93
CA ALA A 47 -6.44 12.78 -10.01
C ALA A 47 -5.07 13.09 -9.38
N VAL A 48 -4.75 12.47 -8.24
CA VAL A 48 -3.45 12.63 -7.58
C VAL A 48 -2.33 12.03 -8.42
N PHE A 49 -2.52 10.89 -9.06
CA PHE A 49 -1.52 10.32 -9.96
C PHE A 49 -1.19 11.29 -11.10
N GLU A 50 -2.19 11.91 -11.69
CA GLU A 50 -1.95 12.90 -12.75
C GLU A 50 -1.16 14.11 -12.25
N LYS A 51 -1.48 14.61 -11.04
CA LYS A 51 -0.75 15.73 -10.42
C LYS A 51 0.69 15.39 -10.08
N THR A 52 0.98 14.14 -9.72
CA THR A 52 2.29 13.72 -9.21
C THR A 52 3.27 13.31 -10.30
N LYS A 53 2.81 13.07 -11.53
CA LYS A 53 3.65 12.63 -12.65
C LYS A 53 4.90 13.49 -12.86
N GLN A 54 4.77 14.80 -12.68
CA GLN A 54 5.87 15.75 -12.92
C GLN A 54 6.45 16.35 -11.65
N LYS A 55 5.98 15.91 -10.47
CA LYS A 55 6.50 16.41 -9.20
C LYS A 55 7.73 15.63 -8.76
N LYS A 56 8.72 16.34 -8.26
CA LYS A 56 9.88 15.71 -7.62
C LYS A 56 9.48 15.16 -6.27
N GLY A 57 9.92 13.92 -5.99
CA GLY A 57 9.71 13.25 -4.72
C GLY A 57 10.59 13.81 -3.59
N PRO A 58 10.48 13.17 -2.43
CA PRO A 58 9.63 12.02 -2.14
C PRO A 58 8.14 12.40 -2.02
N ILE A 59 7.26 11.49 -2.43
CA ILE A 59 5.81 11.71 -2.42
C ILE A 59 5.16 10.52 -1.72
N LEU A 60 4.27 10.79 -0.76
CA LEU A 60 3.40 9.81 -0.14
C LEU A 60 1.95 10.04 -0.57
N ILE A 61 1.32 9.00 -1.10
CA ILE A 61 -0.12 8.97 -1.35
C ILE A 61 -0.74 8.02 -0.32
N SER A 62 -1.42 8.58 0.66
CA SER A 62 -2.15 7.82 1.67
C SER A 62 -3.57 7.53 1.18
N VAL A 63 -3.88 6.26 0.99
CA VAL A 63 -5.18 5.80 0.51
C VAL A 63 -5.92 5.18 1.68
N LYS A 64 -7.00 5.83 2.12
CA LYS A 64 -7.87 5.29 3.17
C LYS A 64 -8.81 4.27 2.55
N ILE A 65 -8.74 3.05 3.04
CA ILE A 65 -9.59 1.94 2.59
C ILE A 65 -10.32 1.33 3.76
N THR A 66 -11.37 0.59 3.45
CA THR A 66 -12.13 -0.17 4.43
C THR A 66 -11.75 -1.65 4.38
N ARG A 67 -12.12 -2.39 5.41
CA ARG A 67 -11.98 -3.85 5.42
C ARG A 67 -12.69 -4.44 4.20
N GLY A 68 -11.94 -5.17 3.38
CA GLY A 68 -12.48 -5.87 2.23
C GLY A 68 -13.22 -7.14 2.65
N LYS A 69 -14.32 -7.44 1.95
CA LYS A 69 -15.02 -8.73 2.07
C LYS A 69 -14.47 -9.80 1.12
N ASN A 70 -13.85 -9.36 0.05
CA ASN A 70 -13.31 -10.22 -0.99
C ASN A 70 -11.82 -10.47 -0.75
N VAL A 71 -11.53 -11.57 -0.10
CA VAL A 71 -10.14 -12.05 -0.01
C VAL A 71 -9.85 -12.79 -1.30
N ASN A 72 -8.90 -12.29 -2.07
CA ASN A 72 -8.37 -13.02 -3.21
C ASN A 72 -7.82 -14.37 -2.75
N LYS A 73 -7.90 -15.35 -3.65
CA LYS A 73 -7.31 -16.66 -3.37
C LYS A 73 -5.86 -16.49 -2.89
N ARG A 74 -5.54 -17.17 -1.81
CA ARG A 74 -4.16 -17.25 -1.34
C ARG A 74 -3.33 -18.01 -2.38
N ILE A 75 -2.03 -17.74 -2.35
CA ILE A 75 -1.10 -18.48 -3.21
C ILE A 75 -1.18 -19.96 -2.84
N ALA A 76 -1.62 -20.79 -3.81
CA ALA A 76 -1.79 -22.22 -3.63
C ALA A 76 -0.52 -23.04 -3.83
N LEU A 77 0.56 -22.40 -4.30
CA LEU A 77 1.83 -23.06 -4.55
C LEU A 77 2.63 -23.29 -3.26
N ALA A 78 3.24 -24.45 -3.15
CA ALA A 78 4.17 -24.70 -2.06
C ALA A 78 5.42 -23.80 -2.18
N PRO A 79 6.07 -23.45 -1.05
CA PRO A 79 7.26 -22.57 -1.08
C PRO A 79 8.36 -23.04 -2.01
N ILE A 80 8.59 -24.34 -2.09
CA ILE A 80 9.58 -24.95 -3.00
C ILE A 80 9.23 -24.70 -4.48
N GLU A 81 7.95 -24.80 -4.81
CA GLU A 81 7.48 -24.53 -6.18
C GLU A 81 7.63 -23.06 -6.55
N ILE A 82 7.35 -22.14 -5.62
CA ILE A 82 7.56 -20.71 -5.81
C ILE A 82 9.04 -20.43 -6.07
N LYS A 83 9.93 -20.97 -5.23
CA LYS A 83 11.37 -20.86 -5.41
C LYS A 83 11.81 -21.36 -6.78
N THR A 84 11.39 -22.58 -7.15
CA THR A 84 11.77 -23.21 -8.41
C THR A 84 11.33 -22.38 -9.62
N ARG A 85 10.09 -21.89 -9.60
CA ARG A 85 9.57 -21.01 -10.66
C ARG A 85 10.38 -19.72 -10.77
N PHE A 86 10.66 -19.09 -9.64
CA PHE A 86 11.45 -17.86 -9.61
C PHE A 86 12.86 -18.10 -10.17
N MET A 87 13.54 -19.10 -9.65
CA MET A 87 14.90 -19.43 -10.11
C MET A 87 14.94 -19.75 -11.61
N LYS A 88 13.95 -20.50 -12.12
CA LYS A 88 13.84 -20.79 -13.54
C LYS A 88 13.63 -19.54 -14.38
N SER A 89 12.86 -18.55 -13.87
CA SER A 89 12.59 -17.33 -14.63
C SER A 89 13.79 -16.38 -14.74
N ILE A 90 14.71 -16.43 -13.79
CA ILE A 90 15.92 -15.59 -13.77
C ILE A 90 17.16 -16.32 -14.31
N SER A 91 17.13 -17.64 -14.45
CA SER A 91 18.19 -18.44 -15.09
C SER A 91 18.05 -18.36 -16.61
N LYS A 92 19.07 -17.85 -17.24
CA LYS A 92 19.14 -17.80 -18.71
C LYS A 92 20.08 -18.87 -19.21
#